data_32b3d17926c457d90a49032a5f55e271
#
_entry.id   32b3d17926c457d90a49032a5f55e271
#
_cell.length_a   1.000
_cell.length_b   1.000
_cell.length_c   1.000
_cell.angle_alpha   90.00
_cell.angle_beta   90.00
_cell.angle_gamma   90.00
#
_symmetry.space_group_name_H-M   'P 1'
#
loop_
_entity.id
_entity.type
_entity.pdbx_description
1 polymer ?
#
loop_
_entity_poly.entity_id
_entity_poly.type
_entity_poly.pdbx_seq_one_letter_code
_entity_poly.pdbx_strand_id
1 'polypeptide(L)'
;MPCLFNSFDPYFKQPFGAVRAGQSVHLSLCIPEELGYVDPHLVLQKEGRYDVPVHYRMKFDGQTPHQNHFSVDVTLNDVGLYFYYFDLYTDFRRIVRGPDNCGVVSWQEGESWQITVYEADFELSLIHISEPTRPL
;
A
#
# COMPACT_ATOMS: atom_id res chain seq x y z
N MET A 1 -17.87 -1.40 9.81
CA MET A 1 -17.38 -0.73 8.59
C MET A 1 -16.35 -1.59 7.91
N PRO A 2 -16.52 -1.89 6.63
CA PRO A 2 -15.52 -2.72 5.95
C PRO A 2 -14.19 -1.99 5.84
N CYS A 3 -13.13 -2.77 5.89
CA CYS A 3 -11.79 -2.24 5.75
C CYS A 3 -11.49 -2.02 4.27
N LEU A 4 -11.03 -0.83 3.91
CA LEU A 4 -10.75 -0.51 2.51
C LEU A 4 -9.40 -1.04 2.08
N PHE A 5 -8.47 -1.15 3.01
CA PHE A 5 -7.13 -1.66 2.77
C PHE A 5 -6.51 -2.05 4.11
N ASN A 6 -5.76 -3.15 4.13
CA ASN A 6 -5.01 -3.56 5.32
C ASN A 6 -3.75 -4.28 4.88
N SER A 7 -2.60 -3.70 5.17
CA SER A 7 -1.32 -4.26 4.72
C SER A 7 -0.97 -5.59 5.36
N PHE A 8 -1.69 -6.00 6.42
CA PHE A 8 -1.48 -7.30 7.05
C PHE A 8 -2.35 -8.40 6.44
N ASP A 9 -3.27 -8.05 5.54
CA ASP A 9 -4.17 -9.00 4.93
C ASP A 9 -3.65 -9.34 3.53
N PRO A 10 -3.39 -10.62 3.23
CA PRO A 10 -2.87 -11.00 1.92
C PRO A 10 -3.81 -10.69 0.76
N TYR A 11 -5.09 -10.50 1.01
CA TYR A 11 -5.98 -10.04 -0.04
C TYR A 11 -5.59 -8.64 -0.53
N PHE A 12 -5.19 -7.77 0.39
CA PHE A 12 -4.87 -6.39 0.07
C PHE A 12 -3.41 -6.15 -0.30
N LYS A 13 -2.50 -6.94 0.23
CA LYS A 13 -1.07 -6.74 -0.05
C LYS A 13 -0.33 -8.07 -0.13
N GLN A 14 0.41 -8.26 -1.21
CA GLN A 14 1.29 -9.40 -1.41
C GLN A 14 2.60 -8.91 -2.02
N PRO A 15 3.75 -9.38 -1.54
CA PRO A 15 3.93 -10.30 -0.44
C PRO A 15 3.75 -9.62 0.91
N PHE A 16 3.63 -10.41 1.96
CA PHE A 16 3.51 -9.89 3.32
C PHE A 16 4.87 -9.37 3.80
N GLY A 17 4.84 -8.25 4.51
CA GLY A 17 6.04 -7.70 5.14
C GLY A 17 7.02 -7.06 4.17
N ALA A 18 8.32 -7.20 4.47
CA ALA A 18 9.39 -6.62 3.67
C ALA A 18 9.49 -7.34 2.32
N VAL A 19 9.98 -6.62 1.31
CA VAL A 19 10.11 -7.18 -0.03
C VAL A 19 11.55 -7.05 -0.51
N ARG A 20 11.91 -7.93 -1.44
CA ARG A 20 13.24 -7.93 -2.03
C ARG A 20 13.29 -6.90 -3.16
N ALA A 21 14.43 -6.22 -3.31
CA ALA A 21 14.61 -5.29 -4.41
C ALA A 21 14.39 -6.01 -5.75
N GLY A 22 13.57 -5.41 -6.61
CA GLY A 22 13.19 -6.00 -7.90
C GLY A 22 11.96 -6.89 -7.84
N GLN A 23 11.43 -7.13 -6.65
CA GLN A 23 10.22 -7.94 -6.49
C GLN A 23 8.98 -7.09 -6.75
N SER A 24 7.96 -7.70 -7.34
CA SER A 24 6.70 -7.02 -7.57
C SER A 24 5.83 -7.08 -6.32
N VAL A 25 5.17 -5.96 -6.02
CA VAL A 25 4.22 -5.86 -4.89
C VAL A 25 2.84 -5.65 -5.48
N HIS A 26 1.89 -6.48 -5.07
CA HIS A 26 0.50 -6.37 -5.51
C HIS A 26 -0.32 -5.75 -4.39
N LEU A 27 -1.03 -4.66 -4.70
CA LEU A 27 -1.87 -3.95 -3.73
C LEU A 27 -3.29 -3.86 -4.27
N SER A 28 -4.27 -4.11 -3.42
CA SER A 28 -5.69 -4.09 -3.79
C SER A 28 -6.47 -3.21 -2.84
N LEU A 29 -7.54 -2.63 -3.35
CA LEU A 29 -8.48 -1.83 -2.56
C LEU A 29 -9.89 -2.37 -2.74
N CYS A 30 -10.70 -2.27 -1.66
CA CYS A 30 -12.13 -2.48 -1.72
C CYS A 30 -12.80 -1.16 -1.42
N ILE A 31 -13.45 -0.56 -2.43
CA ILE A 31 -14.06 0.75 -2.30
C ILE A 31 -15.58 0.59 -2.22
N PRO A 32 -16.23 1.04 -1.12
CA PRO A 32 -17.70 0.98 -1.06
C PRO A 32 -18.32 1.77 -2.21
N GLU A 33 -19.33 1.22 -2.86
CA GLU A 33 -19.96 1.89 -3.99
C GLU A 33 -20.63 3.20 -3.58
N GLU A 34 -20.95 3.37 -2.30
CA GLU A 34 -21.52 4.61 -1.80
C GLU A 34 -20.58 5.80 -1.92
N LEU A 35 -19.28 5.57 -2.12
CA LEU A 35 -18.34 6.65 -2.37
C LEU A 35 -18.45 7.23 -3.78
N GLY A 36 -19.21 6.58 -4.65
CA GLY A 36 -19.40 7.05 -6.01
C GLY A 36 -18.18 6.83 -6.89
N TYR A 37 -18.03 7.65 -7.91
CA TYR A 37 -16.90 7.51 -8.82
C TYR A 37 -15.58 7.84 -8.12
N VAL A 38 -14.61 6.97 -8.30
CA VAL A 38 -13.23 7.18 -7.79
C VAL A 38 -12.24 6.74 -8.87
N ASP A 39 -11.06 7.34 -8.84
CA ASP A 39 -9.96 6.96 -9.72
C ASP A 39 -8.72 6.77 -8.85
N PRO A 40 -8.64 5.65 -8.13
CA PRO A 40 -7.60 5.47 -7.11
C PRO A 40 -6.21 5.38 -7.70
N HIS A 41 -5.27 6.04 -7.02
CA HIS A 41 -3.85 5.97 -7.36
C HIS A 41 -3.08 5.60 -6.10
N LEU A 42 -2.11 4.72 -6.24
CA LEU A 42 -1.13 4.47 -5.19
C LEU A 42 -0.14 5.63 -5.21
N VAL A 43 0.06 6.28 -4.08
CA VAL A 43 1.03 7.36 -3.94
C VAL A 43 2.18 6.85 -3.09
N LEU A 44 3.37 6.79 -3.66
CA LEU A 44 4.52 6.14 -3.06
C LEU A 44 5.70 7.10 -2.99
N GLN A 45 6.35 7.15 -1.82
CA GLN A 45 7.53 7.99 -1.65
C GLN A 45 8.57 7.26 -0.81
N LYS A 46 9.82 7.27 -1.29
CA LYS A 46 10.94 6.67 -0.57
C LYS A 46 11.41 7.62 0.52
N GLU A 47 11.73 7.07 1.68
CA GLU A 47 12.27 7.86 2.79
C GLU A 47 13.56 8.56 2.36
N GLY A 48 13.71 9.81 2.77
CA GLY A 48 14.90 10.60 2.40
C GLY A 48 14.80 11.28 1.07
N ARG A 49 13.72 11.04 0.31
CA ARG A 49 13.50 11.73 -0.95
C ARG A 49 12.53 12.87 -0.73
N TYR A 50 12.86 14.02 -1.27
CA TYR A 50 12.04 15.22 -1.12
C TYR A 50 11.42 15.66 -2.44
N ASP A 51 11.57 14.87 -3.49
CA ASP A 51 10.93 15.11 -4.75
C ASP A 51 9.47 14.67 -4.71
N VAL A 52 8.76 14.93 -5.78
CA VAL A 52 7.33 14.63 -5.86
C VAL A 52 7.11 13.12 -5.75
N PRO A 53 6.16 12.68 -4.92
CA PRO A 53 5.84 11.25 -4.83
C PRO A 53 5.40 10.68 -6.18
N VAL A 54 5.64 9.40 -6.39
CA VAL A 54 5.25 8.72 -7.62
C VAL A 54 3.82 8.21 -7.47
N HIS A 55 3.00 8.46 -8.48
CA HIS A 55 1.60 8.03 -8.50
C HIS A 55 1.44 6.89 -9.50
N TYR A 56 0.80 5.81 -9.06
CA TYR A 56 0.52 4.66 -9.90
C TYR A 56 -0.99 4.49 -9.98
N ARG A 57 -1.56 4.68 -11.16
CA ARG A 57 -3.00 4.53 -11.33
C ARG A 57 -3.40 3.08 -11.12
N MET A 58 -4.43 2.85 -10.31
CA MET A 58 -4.93 1.51 -10.08
C MET A 58 -5.97 1.16 -11.13
N LYS A 59 -6.04 -0.12 -11.47
CA LYS A 59 -7.01 -0.59 -12.45
C LYS A 59 -8.23 -1.15 -11.75
N PHE A 60 -9.38 -1.01 -12.39
CA PHE A 60 -10.62 -1.61 -11.91
C PHE A 60 -10.53 -3.13 -12.09
N ASP A 61 -10.77 -3.85 -11.01
CA ASP A 61 -10.54 -5.28 -10.98
C ASP A 61 -11.82 -6.08 -10.83
N GLY A 62 -12.96 -5.44 -10.79
CA GLY A 62 -14.24 -6.10 -10.68
C GLY A 62 -15.10 -5.51 -9.60
N GLN A 63 -16.31 -6.05 -9.48
CA GLN A 63 -17.31 -5.55 -8.56
C GLN A 63 -17.96 -6.71 -7.83
N THR A 64 -18.11 -6.56 -6.52
CA THR A 64 -18.92 -7.44 -5.71
C THR A 64 -20.08 -6.62 -5.17
N PRO A 65 -21.11 -7.25 -4.54
CA PRO A 65 -22.21 -6.45 -4.00
C PRO A 65 -21.68 -5.37 -3.05
N HIS A 66 -22.05 -4.12 -3.36
CA HIS A 66 -21.71 -2.95 -2.56
C HIS A 66 -20.24 -2.51 -2.57
N GLN A 67 -19.38 -3.15 -3.37
CA GLN A 67 -17.95 -2.76 -3.40
C GLN A 67 -17.38 -2.83 -4.80
N ASN A 68 -16.46 -1.90 -5.08
CA ASN A 68 -15.67 -1.91 -6.30
C ASN A 68 -14.23 -2.27 -5.91
N HIS A 69 -13.58 -3.13 -6.69
CA HIS A 69 -12.23 -3.60 -6.40
C HIS A 69 -11.25 -3.00 -7.39
N PHE A 70 -10.13 -2.53 -6.86
CA PHE A 70 -9.05 -1.96 -7.67
C PHE A 70 -7.74 -2.60 -7.26
N SER A 71 -6.80 -2.68 -8.18
CA SER A 71 -5.48 -3.24 -7.87
C SER A 71 -4.37 -2.58 -8.69
N VAL A 72 -3.14 -2.75 -8.22
CA VAL A 72 -1.96 -2.27 -8.92
C VAL A 72 -0.79 -3.17 -8.55
N ASP A 73 0.11 -3.37 -9.52
CA ASP A 73 1.38 -4.06 -9.28
C ASP A 73 2.50 -3.05 -9.48
N VAL A 74 3.40 -2.97 -8.50
CA VAL A 74 4.56 -2.10 -8.61
C VAL A 74 5.81 -2.88 -8.31
N THR A 75 6.92 -2.52 -8.96
CA THR A 75 8.21 -3.15 -8.72
C THR A 75 9.11 -2.12 -8.07
N LEU A 76 9.63 -2.43 -6.89
CA LEU A 76 10.51 -1.54 -6.15
C LEU A 76 11.94 -2.04 -6.28
N ASN A 77 12.76 -1.28 -7.00
CA ASN A 77 14.13 -1.68 -7.30
C ASN A 77 15.16 -1.12 -6.33
N ASP A 78 14.84 -0.02 -5.67
CA ASP A 78 15.78 0.64 -4.77
C ASP A 78 15.57 0.20 -3.33
N VAL A 79 16.64 -0.19 -2.67
CA VAL A 79 16.61 -0.57 -1.26
C VAL A 79 16.24 0.64 -0.41
N GLY A 80 15.43 0.44 0.59
CA GLY A 80 15.07 1.48 1.54
C GLY A 80 13.68 1.33 2.09
N LEU A 81 13.26 2.35 2.81
CA LEU A 81 11.92 2.40 3.40
C LEU A 81 11.05 3.29 2.56
N TYR A 82 9.86 2.82 2.24
CA TYR A 82 8.89 3.56 1.45
C TYR A 82 7.63 3.79 2.25
N PHE A 83 7.00 4.93 2.02
CA PHE A 83 5.72 5.28 2.62
C PHE A 83 4.67 5.37 1.52
N TYR A 84 3.46 4.94 1.78
CA TYR A 84 2.42 4.99 0.76
C TYR A 84 1.03 5.17 1.36
N TYR A 85 0.16 5.75 0.55
CA TYR A 85 -1.26 5.87 0.81
C TYR A 85 -1.95 5.87 -0.56
N PHE A 86 -3.26 6.03 -0.58
CA PHE A 86 -4.00 6.03 -1.85
C PHE A 86 -4.76 7.33 -2.00
N ASP A 87 -4.72 7.91 -3.21
CA ASP A 87 -5.44 9.14 -3.54
C ASP A 87 -6.58 8.75 -4.48
N LEU A 88 -7.80 9.12 -4.14
CA LEU A 88 -8.96 8.74 -4.96
C LEU A 88 -9.19 9.68 -6.14
N TYR A 89 -8.44 10.78 -6.20
CA TYR A 89 -8.51 11.76 -7.30
C TYR A 89 -9.91 12.34 -7.52
N THR A 90 -10.77 12.23 -6.53
CA THR A 90 -12.10 12.82 -6.57
C THR A 90 -12.39 13.48 -5.23
N ASP A 91 -12.88 14.72 -5.27
CA ASP A 91 -13.27 15.49 -4.08
C ASP A 91 -12.19 15.59 -3.02
N PHE A 92 -10.91 15.57 -3.42
CA PHE A 92 -9.76 15.66 -2.51
C PHE A 92 -9.75 14.55 -1.46
N ARG A 93 -10.36 13.42 -1.75
CA ARG A 93 -10.39 12.28 -0.83
C ARG A 93 -9.19 11.40 -1.04
N ARG A 94 -8.73 10.80 0.05
CA ARG A 94 -7.64 9.82 0.02
C ARG A 94 -7.94 8.71 1.02
N ILE A 95 -7.22 7.61 0.92
CA ILE A 95 -7.31 6.51 1.87
C ILE A 95 -5.99 6.48 2.62
N VAL A 96 -6.07 6.65 3.93
CA VAL A 96 -4.91 6.71 4.82
C VAL A 96 -5.03 5.63 5.88
N ARG A 97 -3.92 5.32 6.55
CA ARG A 97 -3.91 4.28 7.58
C ARG A 97 -4.64 4.78 8.83
N GLY A 98 -5.71 4.10 9.18
CA GLY A 98 -6.50 4.41 10.36
C GLY A 98 -6.27 3.39 11.47
N PRO A 99 -7.17 3.35 12.45
CA PRO A 99 -7.07 2.39 13.56
C PRO A 99 -7.02 0.96 13.05
N ASP A 100 -6.30 0.10 13.76
CA ASP A 100 -6.16 -1.31 13.42
C ASP A 100 -5.56 -1.54 12.04
N ASN A 101 -4.76 -0.57 11.56
CA ASN A 101 -4.09 -0.65 10.26
C ASN A 101 -5.07 -0.63 9.06
N CYS A 102 -6.35 -0.41 9.29
CA CYS A 102 -7.34 -0.37 8.22
C CYS A 102 -7.38 1.00 7.54
N GLY A 103 -7.49 1.00 6.22
CA GLY A 103 -7.62 2.23 5.47
C GLY A 103 -8.95 2.91 5.73
N VAL A 104 -8.91 4.23 5.89
CA VAL A 104 -10.10 5.06 6.08
C VAL A 104 -10.05 6.22 5.11
N VAL A 105 -11.23 6.71 4.72
CA VAL A 105 -11.31 7.85 3.82
C VAL A 105 -11.03 9.13 4.61
N SER A 106 -10.20 9.99 4.05
CA SER A 106 -9.85 11.27 4.69
C SER A 106 -9.79 12.37 3.64
N TRP A 107 -10.17 13.59 4.04
CA TRP A 107 -10.04 14.78 3.20
C TRP A 107 -8.80 15.57 3.57
N GLN A 108 -8.01 15.04 4.50
CA GLN A 108 -6.80 15.68 4.99
C GLN A 108 -5.66 14.68 4.97
N GLU A 109 -4.45 15.15 5.22
CA GLU A 109 -3.31 14.26 5.36
C GLU A 109 -3.51 13.36 6.56
N GLY A 110 -2.94 12.18 6.50
CA GLY A 110 -3.03 11.22 7.57
C GLY A 110 -1.82 10.31 7.57
N GLU A 111 -1.93 9.20 8.29
CA GLU A 111 -0.85 8.24 8.41
C GLU A 111 -0.68 7.45 7.12
N SER A 112 0.53 6.98 6.88
CA SER A 112 0.87 6.16 5.73
C SER A 112 1.19 4.75 6.16
N TRP A 113 1.09 3.81 5.22
CA TRP A 113 1.66 2.47 5.41
C TRP A 113 3.11 2.50 4.96
N GLN A 114 3.86 1.46 5.30
CA GLN A 114 5.28 1.38 5.01
C GLN A 114 5.62 0.08 4.30
N ILE A 115 6.62 0.12 3.43
CA ILE A 115 7.20 -1.06 2.82
C ILE A 115 8.71 -0.92 2.94
N THR A 116 9.37 -1.95 3.49
CA THR A 116 10.81 -2.02 3.55
C THR A 116 11.31 -2.88 2.38
N VAL A 117 12.24 -2.34 1.59
CA VAL A 117 12.85 -3.06 0.48
C VAL A 117 14.29 -3.36 0.85
N TYR A 118 14.68 -4.65 0.77
CA TYR A 118 16.04 -5.09 1.13
C TYR A 118 16.79 -5.60 -0.09
N GLU A 119 18.12 -5.75 0.05
CA GLU A 119 18.99 -6.16 -1.04
C GLU A 119 18.60 -7.51 -1.61
N ALA A 120 18.58 -7.62 -2.93
CA ALA A 120 18.22 -8.86 -3.60
C ALA A 120 19.15 -10.02 -3.24
N ASP A 121 20.42 -9.72 -2.97
CA ASP A 121 21.41 -10.75 -2.65
C ASP A 121 21.50 -11.04 -1.16
N PHE A 122 20.75 -10.32 -0.33
CA PHE A 122 20.80 -10.48 1.10
C PHE A 122 20.00 -11.72 1.52
N GLU A 123 20.60 -12.56 2.35
CA GLU A 123 19.89 -13.74 2.81
C GLU A 123 19.15 -13.46 4.10
N LEU A 124 17.84 -13.63 4.09
CA LEU A 124 17.01 -13.34 5.24
C LEU A 124 17.41 -14.17 6.46
N SER A 125 17.96 -15.36 6.24
CA SER A 125 18.42 -16.18 7.35
C SER A 125 19.48 -15.51 8.20
N LEU A 126 20.17 -14.53 7.64
CA LEU A 126 21.19 -13.81 8.38
C LEU A 126 20.64 -12.69 9.25
N ILE A 127 19.39 -12.31 9.03
CA ILE A 127 18.79 -11.28 9.82
C ILE A 127 17.74 -11.77 10.75
N HIS A 128 17.67 -13.07 10.89
CA HIS A 128 16.78 -13.40 11.80
C HIS A 128 17.16 -13.27 13.04
N ILE A 129 16.92 -12.58 13.20
CA ILE A 129 17.23 -12.19 14.14
C ILE A 129 16.33 -11.28 14.46
N SER A 130 15.60 -11.20 14.29
CA SER A 130 14.60 -10.47 14.34
C SER A 130 13.55 -10.18 14.09
N GLU A 131 13.42 -10.34 14.01
CA GLU A 131 12.36 -10.31 13.53
C GLU A 131 11.80 -9.97 13.64
N PRO A 132 11.81 -9.70 13.93
CA PRO A 132 11.05 -9.72 13.78
C PRO A 132 10.77 -9.43 13.92
N THR A 133 11.02 -9.25 14.13
CA THR A 133 10.61 -9.61 13.96
C THR A 133 10.60 -9.39 14.28
N ARG A 134 10.76 -8.90 14.56
CA ARG A 134 10.58 -9.26 14.62
C ARG A 134 10.89 -9.06 14.89
N PRO A 135 11.23 -8.97 15.26
CA PRO A 135 11.26 -9.33 15.25
C PRO A 135 11.45 -9.13 15.36
N LEU A 136 11.49 -8.64 15.57
CA LEU A 136 11.30 -9.08 15.25
C LEU A 136 11.28 -9.01 15.32
#